data_f0540c680c4cc4e54c4ef26faad62939
#
_entry.id   f0540c680c4cc4e54c4ef26faad62939
#
_cell.length_a   1.000
_cell.length_b   1.000
_cell.length_c   1.000
_cell.angle_alpha   90.00
_cell.angle_beta   90.00
_cell.angle_gamma   90.00
#
_symmetry.space_group_name_H-M   'P 1'
#
loop_
_entity.id
_entity.type
_entity.pdbx_description
1 polymer ?
#
loop_
_entity_poly.entity_id
_entity_poly.type
_entity_poly.pdbx_seq_one_letter_code
_entity_poly.pdbx_strand_id
1 'polypeptide(L)'
;MSRQAPAGWYPDPGEPDQLRWWDGTEWATDTVAPRTSVAVDDPEPAAAPGAVRAGTVWIWAAIAASVLPLYTGAFLDGEAVARLFGEASAALTPAGWIVAGLSLLVVVDLVLVALAVLFARLDHRALRRRGIPSPFGWGWAALAFVATLGVYVAGRTFVVHRETGRGLAPFWGWLIATAVGLVVFAVWITLFSDAAWEAVTTAR
;
A
#
# COMPACT_ATOMS: atom_id res chain seq x y z
N MET A 1 -29.62 -50.93 -35.47
CA MET A 1 -30.44 -49.92 -34.76
C MET A 1 -29.75 -48.57 -34.96
N SER A 2 -30.23 -47.79 -35.93
CA SER A 2 -29.70 -46.44 -36.19
C SER A 2 -30.20 -45.51 -35.06
N ARG A 3 -29.23 -44.94 -34.31
CA ARG A 3 -29.53 -43.91 -33.33
C ARG A 3 -29.98 -42.68 -34.10
N GLN A 4 -31.25 -42.33 -34.04
CA GLN A 4 -31.77 -41.06 -34.52
C GLN A 4 -31.15 -39.94 -33.69
N ALA A 5 -30.73 -38.86 -34.36
CA ALA A 5 -30.20 -37.68 -33.67
C ALA A 5 -31.29 -37.06 -32.77
N PRO A 6 -30.95 -36.63 -31.53
CA PRO A 6 -31.92 -35.99 -30.65
C PRO A 6 -32.41 -34.63 -31.25
N ALA A 7 -33.55 -34.15 -30.80
CA ALA A 7 -34.03 -32.85 -31.17
C ALA A 7 -33.02 -31.74 -30.81
N GLY A 8 -32.76 -30.83 -31.75
CA GLY A 8 -31.76 -29.79 -31.58
C GLY A 8 -31.49 -28.96 -32.85
N TRP A 9 -30.64 -27.94 -32.69
CA TRP A 9 -30.16 -27.14 -33.82
C TRP A 9 -28.95 -27.81 -34.45
N TYR A 10 -29.04 -28.09 -35.76
CA TYR A 10 -27.97 -28.71 -36.54
C TYR A 10 -27.69 -27.88 -37.78
N PRO A 11 -26.49 -27.95 -38.39
CA PRO A 11 -26.22 -27.33 -39.68
C PRO A 11 -27.23 -27.78 -40.70
N ASP A 12 -27.80 -26.83 -41.47
CA ASP A 12 -28.77 -27.13 -42.53
C ASP A 12 -28.10 -28.01 -43.61
N PRO A 13 -28.72 -29.12 -44.02
CA PRO A 13 -28.20 -29.95 -45.10
C PRO A 13 -28.11 -29.22 -46.47
N GLY A 14 -28.94 -28.18 -46.67
CA GLY A 14 -28.93 -27.41 -47.89
C GLY A 14 -28.05 -26.16 -47.85
N GLU A 15 -27.85 -25.57 -46.67
CA GLU A 15 -27.04 -24.37 -46.47
C GLU A 15 -26.19 -24.53 -45.19
N PRO A 16 -24.96 -25.06 -45.26
CA PRO A 16 -24.16 -25.39 -44.10
C PRO A 16 -23.84 -24.24 -43.14
N ASP A 17 -23.90 -23.00 -43.63
CA ASP A 17 -23.71 -21.78 -42.86
C ASP A 17 -24.93 -21.37 -42.05
N GLN A 18 -26.06 -22.09 -42.16
CA GLN A 18 -27.26 -21.86 -41.39
C GLN A 18 -27.58 -23.02 -40.48
N LEU A 19 -28.27 -22.75 -39.39
CA LEU A 19 -28.81 -23.77 -38.50
C LEU A 19 -30.29 -23.99 -38.75
N ARG A 20 -30.69 -25.27 -38.82
CA ARG A 20 -32.09 -25.71 -38.92
C ARG A 20 -32.43 -26.58 -37.71
N TRP A 21 -33.64 -26.41 -37.24
CA TRP A 21 -34.11 -27.22 -36.11
C TRP A 21 -34.52 -28.62 -36.59
N TRP A 22 -33.98 -29.62 -35.92
CA TRP A 22 -34.38 -31.03 -36.04
C TRP A 22 -35.23 -31.40 -34.83
N ASP A 23 -36.47 -31.89 -35.03
CA ASP A 23 -37.39 -32.27 -33.94
C ASP A 23 -37.20 -33.71 -33.46
N GLY A 24 -36.33 -34.49 -34.09
CA GLY A 24 -36.11 -35.92 -33.86
C GLY A 24 -36.69 -36.79 -34.99
N THR A 25 -37.56 -36.23 -35.88
CA THR A 25 -38.19 -36.93 -36.96
C THR A 25 -38.13 -36.17 -38.29
N GLU A 26 -38.25 -34.86 -38.28
CA GLU A 26 -38.21 -34.00 -39.47
C GLU A 26 -37.53 -32.65 -39.20
N TRP A 27 -37.09 -31.99 -40.29
CA TRP A 27 -36.50 -30.67 -40.26
C TRP A 27 -37.59 -29.59 -40.26
N ALA A 28 -37.46 -28.61 -39.35
CA ALA A 28 -38.34 -27.45 -39.35
C ALA A 28 -38.17 -26.65 -40.66
N THR A 29 -39.25 -25.96 -41.04
CA THR A 29 -39.29 -25.15 -42.30
C THR A 29 -38.42 -23.89 -42.15
N ASP A 30 -38.25 -23.37 -40.95
CA ASP A 30 -37.51 -22.15 -40.66
C ASP A 30 -36.04 -22.43 -40.38
N THR A 31 -35.16 -21.77 -41.09
CA THR A 31 -33.71 -21.73 -40.85
C THR A 31 -33.38 -20.43 -40.11
N VAL A 32 -32.55 -20.51 -39.13
CA VAL A 32 -31.95 -19.34 -38.46
C VAL A 32 -30.54 -19.19 -38.99
N ALA A 33 -30.25 -18.05 -39.61
CA ALA A 33 -28.86 -17.72 -39.93
C ALA A 33 -28.04 -17.86 -38.61
N PRO A 34 -26.86 -18.51 -38.66
CA PRO A 34 -25.96 -18.45 -37.51
C PRO A 34 -25.87 -16.97 -37.18
N ARG A 35 -26.14 -16.60 -35.94
CA ARG A 35 -25.76 -15.26 -35.49
C ARG A 35 -24.29 -15.14 -35.85
N THR A 36 -24.02 -14.42 -36.95
CA THR A 36 -22.71 -13.83 -37.10
C THR A 36 -22.46 -13.28 -35.71
N SER A 37 -21.59 -13.89 -34.96
CA SER A 37 -21.17 -13.33 -33.71
C SER A 37 -20.91 -11.88 -34.09
N VAL A 38 -21.86 -10.98 -33.76
CA VAL A 38 -21.53 -9.57 -33.65
C VAL A 38 -20.25 -9.68 -32.88
N ALA A 39 -19.14 -9.34 -33.54
CA ALA A 39 -17.87 -9.29 -32.83
C ALA A 39 -18.24 -8.51 -31.58
N VAL A 40 -18.53 -9.24 -30.51
CA VAL A 40 -18.51 -8.72 -29.16
C VAL A 40 -17.10 -8.24 -29.19
N ASP A 41 -16.94 -6.89 -29.36
CA ASP A 41 -15.65 -6.24 -29.25
C ASP A 41 -14.91 -7.07 -28.23
N ASP A 42 -14.01 -7.92 -28.72
CA ASP A 42 -13.29 -8.84 -27.85
C ASP A 42 -12.86 -7.96 -26.73
N PRO A 43 -13.38 -8.14 -25.49
CA PRO A 43 -13.10 -7.18 -24.42
C PRO A 43 -11.62 -7.07 -24.42
N GLU A 44 -11.14 -5.90 -24.91
CA GLU A 44 -9.74 -5.58 -25.20
C GLU A 44 -8.92 -6.35 -24.16
N PRO A 45 -8.08 -7.33 -24.58
CA PRO A 45 -7.64 -8.45 -23.75
C PRO A 45 -7.24 -7.87 -22.42
N ALA A 46 -8.03 -8.14 -21.39
CA ALA A 46 -7.98 -7.48 -20.08
C ALA A 46 -6.54 -7.43 -19.69
N ALA A 47 -5.96 -6.22 -19.73
CA ALA A 47 -4.51 -5.96 -19.77
C ALA A 47 -3.80 -6.99 -18.91
N ALA A 48 -2.97 -7.80 -19.54
CA ALA A 48 -2.41 -9.03 -18.95
C ALA A 48 -2.10 -8.81 -17.47
N PRO A 49 -2.39 -9.76 -16.53
CA PRO A 49 -2.25 -9.56 -15.08
C PRO A 49 -0.88 -9.12 -14.58
N GLY A 50 -0.05 -8.55 -15.38
CA GLY A 50 1.25 -7.98 -15.12
C GLY A 50 1.41 -6.52 -15.56
N ALA A 51 0.43 -5.94 -16.25
CA ALA A 51 0.53 -4.58 -16.80
C ALA A 51 0.23 -3.47 -15.76
N VAL A 52 -0.48 -3.78 -14.69
CA VAL A 52 -0.76 -2.79 -13.63
C VAL A 52 0.52 -2.58 -12.81
N ARG A 53 1.11 -1.39 -12.93
CA ARG A 53 2.25 -1.00 -12.07
C ARG A 53 1.78 -0.93 -10.61
N ALA A 54 2.07 -1.98 -9.84
CA ALA A 54 1.72 -2.14 -8.44
C ALA A 54 2.43 -1.13 -7.51
N GLY A 55 3.57 -0.59 -7.93
CA GLY A 55 4.35 0.37 -7.16
C GLY A 55 3.84 1.81 -7.36
N THR A 56 3.53 2.51 -6.28
CA THR A 56 3.27 3.94 -6.28
C THR A 56 4.40 4.64 -5.54
N VAL A 57 4.69 5.90 -5.87
CA VAL A 57 5.64 6.71 -5.09
C VAL A 57 5.11 6.97 -3.67
N TRP A 58 3.80 7.01 -3.51
CA TRP A 58 3.14 7.32 -2.25
C TRP A 58 3.37 6.27 -1.16
N ILE A 59 3.47 4.98 -1.53
CA ILE A 59 3.77 3.95 -0.52
C ILE A 59 5.20 4.13 0.04
N TRP A 60 6.16 4.50 -0.80
CA TRP A 60 7.52 4.76 -0.34
C TRP A 60 7.61 6.02 0.53
N ALA A 61 6.86 7.07 0.16
CA ALA A 61 6.73 8.28 0.99
C ALA A 61 6.07 7.98 2.35
N ALA A 62 5.03 7.13 2.37
CA ALA A 62 4.39 6.70 3.62
C ALA A 62 5.34 5.89 4.50
N ILE A 63 6.10 4.96 3.91
CA ILE A 63 7.13 4.17 4.62
C ILE A 63 8.19 5.09 5.19
N ALA A 64 8.75 6.00 4.38
CA ALA A 64 9.77 6.94 4.84
C ALA A 64 9.27 7.77 6.01
N ALA A 65 8.08 8.37 5.89
CA ALA A 65 7.48 9.18 6.96
C ALA A 65 7.20 8.37 8.24
N SER A 66 6.85 7.08 8.13
CA SER A 66 6.56 6.23 9.30
C SER A 66 7.80 5.68 9.99
N VAL A 67 8.91 5.57 9.29
CA VAL A 67 10.17 5.01 9.83
C VAL A 67 11.09 6.13 10.31
N LEU A 68 10.99 7.32 9.74
CA LEU A 68 11.83 8.46 10.09
C LEU A 68 11.85 8.81 11.59
N PRO A 69 10.72 8.69 12.36
CA PRO A 69 10.74 8.84 13.82
C PRO A 69 11.81 8.05 14.55
N LEU A 70 12.15 6.87 14.07
CA LEU A 70 13.18 6.02 14.67
C LEU A 70 14.61 6.59 14.52
N TYR A 71 14.77 7.54 13.61
CA TYR A 71 16.05 8.17 13.29
C TYR A 71 16.15 9.61 13.80
N THR A 72 15.02 10.28 14.08
CA THR A 72 14.98 11.71 14.44
C THR A 72 15.83 12.01 15.68
N GLY A 73 15.81 11.13 16.68
CA GLY A 73 16.61 11.28 17.87
C GLY A 73 18.12 11.41 17.60
N ALA A 74 18.62 10.65 16.62
CA ALA A 74 20.03 10.67 16.27
C ALA A 74 20.53 12.02 15.69
N PHE A 75 19.59 12.86 15.23
CA PHE A 75 19.89 14.19 14.67
C PHE A 75 19.62 15.33 15.64
N LEU A 76 18.99 15.05 16.79
CA LEU A 76 18.70 16.05 17.83
C LEU A 76 19.74 15.97 18.96
N ASP A 77 20.90 16.53 18.70
CA ASP A 77 21.89 16.79 19.75
C ASP A 77 21.60 18.13 20.48
N GLY A 78 22.30 18.35 21.59
CA GLY A 78 22.12 19.57 22.39
C GLY A 78 22.41 20.87 21.61
N GLU A 79 23.36 20.83 20.67
CA GLU A 79 23.68 21.98 19.82
C GLU A 79 22.57 22.27 18.77
N ALA A 80 21.98 21.23 18.20
CA ALA A 80 20.87 21.40 17.27
C ALA A 80 19.66 22.03 17.98
N VAL A 81 19.35 21.57 19.19
CA VAL A 81 18.28 22.14 20.02
C VAL A 81 18.63 23.57 20.41
N ALA A 82 19.85 23.87 20.82
CA ALA A 82 20.31 25.22 21.15
C ALA A 82 20.15 26.20 19.97
N ARG A 83 20.52 25.78 18.77
CA ARG A 83 20.34 26.59 17.55
C ARG A 83 18.88 26.88 17.24
N LEU A 84 17.97 25.93 17.48
CA LEU A 84 16.54 26.09 17.23
C LEU A 84 15.87 27.07 18.21
N PHE A 85 16.29 27.06 19.47
CA PHE A 85 15.69 27.91 20.53
C PHE A 85 16.42 29.26 20.72
N GLY A 86 17.59 29.45 20.10
CA GLY A 86 18.35 30.71 20.13
C GLY A 86 18.61 31.24 21.53
N GLU A 87 18.36 32.54 21.76
CA GLU A 87 18.60 33.19 23.05
C GLU A 87 17.71 32.65 24.20
N ALA A 88 16.50 32.12 23.89
CA ALA A 88 15.67 31.48 24.89
C ALA A 88 16.35 30.28 25.55
N SER A 89 17.32 29.71 24.87
CA SER A 89 18.12 28.60 25.37
C SER A 89 18.96 28.94 26.58
N ALA A 90 19.49 30.11 26.65
CA ALA A 90 20.40 30.54 27.74
C ALA A 90 19.68 30.58 29.12
N ALA A 91 18.34 30.66 29.13
CA ALA A 91 17.55 30.65 30.35
C ALA A 91 17.12 29.26 30.83
N LEU A 92 17.37 28.20 30.03
CA LEU A 92 16.96 26.84 30.34
C LEU A 92 17.97 26.15 31.31
N THR A 93 17.40 25.52 32.31
CA THR A 93 18.16 24.58 33.15
C THR A 93 18.46 23.29 32.34
N PRO A 94 19.45 22.43 32.77
CA PRO A 94 19.69 21.15 32.12
C PRO A 94 18.42 20.30 31.97
N ALA A 95 17.56 20.26 32.98
CA ALA A 95 16.27 19.60 32.87
C ALA A 95 15.33 20.27 31.84
N GLY A 96 15.35 21.58 31.72
CA GLY A 96 14.59 22.32 30.73
C GLY A 96 14.99 21.99 29.29
N TRP A 97 16.28 21.78 29.03
CA TRP A 97 16.79 21.32 27.75
C TRP A 97 16.27 19.95 27.36
N ILE A 98 16.29 19.01 28.30
CA ILE A 98 15.75 17.65 28.06
C ILE A 98 14.27 17.73 27.70
N VAL A 99 13.48 18.48 28.46
CA VAL A 99 12.05 18.65 28.21
C VAL A 99 11.81 19.32 26.85
N ALA A 100 12.53 20.37 26.51
CA ALA A 100 12.40 21.06 25.23
C ALA A 100 12.74 20.14 24.04
N GLY A 101 13.84 19.38 24.12
CA GLY A 101 14.25 18.43 23.08
C GLY A 101 13.24 17.31 22.89
N LEU A 102 12.78 16.70 23.97
CA LEU A 102 11.74 15.66 23.90
C LEU A 102 10.41 16.19 23.36
N SER A 103 10.01 17.40 23.75
CA SER A 103 8.79 18.02 23.24
C SER A 103 8.87 18.28 21.73
N LEU A 104 10.01 18.79 21.26
CA LEU A 104 10.25 18.99 19.84
C LEU A 104 10.19 17.65 19.08
N LEU A 105 10.83 16.61 19.60
CA LEU A 105 10.84 15.28 19.01
C LEU A 105 9.42 14.73 18.87
N VAL A 106 8.61 14.82 19.93
CA VAL A 106 7.20 14.38 19.90
C VAL A 106 6.40 15.15 18.84
N VAL A 107 6.58 16.45 18.72
CA VAL A 107 5.88 17.27 17.71
C VAL A 107 6.28 16.83 16.30
N VAL A 108 7.58 16.65 16.04
CA VAL A 108 8.10 16.20 14.74
C VAL A 108 7.53 14.82 14.41
N ASP A 109 7.53 13.89 15.35
CA ASP A 109 7.04 12.53 15.16
C ASP A 109 5.54 12.50 14.87
N LEU A 110 4.75 13.30 15.57
CA LEU A 110 3.31 13.44 15.29
C LEU A 110 3.06 13.96 13.86
N VAL A 111 3.83 14.93 13.41
CA VAL A 111 3.75 15.44 12.04
C VAL A 111 4.11 14.34 11.02
N LEU A 112 5.19 13.59 11.27
CA LEU A 112 5.62 12.51 10.39
C LEU A 112 4.59 11.39 10.31
N VAL A 113 3.98 11.00 11.43
CA VAL A 113 2.90 10.01 11.45
C VAL A 113 1.67 10.51 10.70
N ALA A 114 1.29 11.78 10.87
CA ALA A 114 0.20 12.38 10.11
C ALA A 114 0.48 12.37 8.60
N LEU A 115 1.71 12.68 8.18
CA LEU A 115 2.14 12.59 6.79
C LEU A 115 2.10 11.14 6.28
N ALA A 116 2.52 10.16 7.08
CA ALA A 116 2.44 8.74 6.71
C ALA A 116 1.00 8.32 6.41
N VAL A 117 0.03 8.73 7.23
CA VAL A 117 -1.40 8.48 6.99
C VAL A 117 -1.91 9.20 5.74
N LEU A 118 -1.48 10.44 5.52
CA LEU A 118 -1.82 11.19 4.31
C LEU A 118 -1.31 10.47 3.06
N PHE A 119 -0.04 10.05 3.05
CA PHE A 119 0.56 9.34 1.93
C PHE A 119 -0.10 7.96 1.69
N ALA A 120 -0.48 7.25 2.76
CA ALA A 120 -1.27 6.02 2.63
C ALA A 120 -2.63 6.27 1.96
N ARG A 121 -3.29 7.39 2.27
CA ARG A 121 -4.54 7.81 1.59
C ARG A 121 -4.30 8.13 0.12
N LEU A 122 -3.19 8.77 -0.22
CA LEU A 122 -2.82 9.08 -1.62
C LEU A 122 -2.46 7.80 -2.39
N ASP A 123 -1.75 6.84 -1.76
CA ASP A 123 -1.47 5.52 -2.31
C ASP A 123 -2.77 4.77 -2.62
N HIS A 124 -3.70 4.72 -1.68
CA HIS A 124 -5.00 4.08 -1.87
C HIS A 124 -5.76 4.69 -3.07
N ARG A 125 -5.78 6.02 -3.18
CA ARG A 125 -6.41 6.72 -4.32
C ARG A 125 -5.71 6.40 -5.65
N ALA A 126 -4.37 6.33 -5.64
CA ALA A 126 -3.59 6.01 -6.83
C ALA A 126 -3.83 4.56 -7.30
N LEU A 127 -3.94 3.60 -6.37
CA LEU A 127 -4.26 2.21 -6.67
C LEU A 127 -5.66 2.07 -7.29
N ARG A 128 -6.65 2.77 -6.74
CA ARG A 128 -8.01 2.80 -7.32
C ARG A 128 -8.03 3.34 -8.75
N ARG A 129 -7.28 4.43 -9.02
CA ARG A 129 -7.17 5.00 -10.38
C ARG A 129 -6.48 4.06 -11.37
N ARG A 130 -5.69 3.11 -10.88
CA ARG A 130 -5.00 2.10 -11.69
C ARG A 130 -5.81 0.83 -11.90
N GLY A 131 -7.09 0.81 -11.51
CA GLY A 131 -8.01 -0.29 -11.75
C GLY A 131 -7.93 -1.44 -10.74
N ILE A 132 -7.28 -1.26 -9.58
CA ILE A 132 -7.37 -2.24 -8.49
C ILE A 132 -8.74 -2.05 -7.83
N PRO A 133 -9.67 -3.04 -7.95
CA PRO A 133 -11.08 -2.82 -7.60
C PRO A 133 -11.30 -2.61 -6.09
N SER A 134 -10.51 -3.26 -5.25
CA SER A 134 -10.65 -3.21 -3.79
C SER A 134 -9.29 -3.07 -3.09
N PRO A 135 -8.60 -1.91 -3.22
CA PRO A 135 -7.34 -1.72 -2.52
C PRO A 135 -7.57 -1.71 -1.01
N PHE A 136 -6.57 -2.16 -0.24
CA PHE A 136 -6.64 -2.19 1.22
C PHE A 136 -7.02 -0.81 1.79
N GLY A 137 -7.93 -0.77 2.78
CA GLY A 137 -8.49 0.46 3.30
C GLY A 137 -7.42 1.36 3.93
N TRP A 138 -7.29 2.60 3.46
CA TRP A 138 -6.33 3.57 4.00
C TRP A 138 -6.56 3.90 5.47
N GLY A 139 -7.80 3.72 5.97
CA GLY A 139 -8.14 3.96 7.38
C GLY A 139 -7.31 3.13 8.36
N TRP A 140 -6.84 1.95 7.96
CA TRP A 140 -5.93 1.14 8.76
C TRP A 140 -4.56 1.79 8.97
N ALA A 141 -4.18 2.77 8.13
CA ALA A 141 -2.99 3.56 8.35
C ALA A 141 -3.07 4.45 9.59
N ALA A 142 -4.29 4.77 10.07
CA ALA A 142 -4.48 5.51 11.31
C ALA A 142 -3.95 4.75 12.54
N LEU A 143 -3.82 3.42 12.48
CA LEU A 143 -3.15 2.64 13.52
C LEU A 143 -1.66 3.01 13.68
N ALA A 144 -1.07 3.74 12.72
CA ALA A 144 0.29 4.27 12.85
C ALA A 144 0.44 5.19 14.09
N PHE A 145 -0.63 5.84 14.55
CA PHE A 145 -0.62 6.64 15.77
C PHE A 145 -0.50 5.81 17.06
N VAL A 146 -0.88 4.53 17.03
CA VAL A 146 -0.91 3.68 18.24
C VAL A 146 0.09 2.54 18.17
N ALA A 147 0.31 1.99 16.99
CA ALA A 147 1.15 0.82 16.81
C ALA A 147 2.22 1.06 15.73
N THR A 148 1.83 0.92 14.45
CA THR A 148 2.77 1.10 13.33
C THR A 148 2.01 1.14 12.00
N LEU A 149 2.61 1.75 10.98
CA LEU A 149 2.12 1.71 9.60
C LEU A 149 2.17 0.28 9.00
N GLY A 150 2.85 -0.65 9.65
CA GLY A 150 3.05 -2.03 9.19
C GLY A 150 1.77 -2.75 8.81
N VAL A 151 0.67 -2.52 9.54
CA VAL A 151 -0.64 -3.09 9.23
C VAL A 151 -1.12 -2.66 7.84
N TYR A 152 -0.98 -1.37 7.52
CA TYR A 152 -1.34 -0.86 6.19
C TYR A 152 -0.41 -1.41 5.11
N VAL A 153 0.91 -1.38 5.34
CA VAL A 153 1.92 -1.86 4.38
C VAL A 153 1.72 -3.35 4.08
N ALA A 154 1.52 -4.18 5.11
CA ALA A 154 1.28 -5.61 4.97
C ALA A 154 -0.04 -5.89 4.23
N GLY A 155 -1.16 -5.30 4.67
CA GLY A 155 -2.46 -5.49 4.06
C GLY A 155 -2.50 -5.02 2.60
N ARG A 156 -1.93 -3.86 2.32
CA ARG A 156 -1.77 -3.32 0.96
C ARG A 156 -0.94 -4.26 0.09
N THR A 157 0.19 -4.75 0.60
CA THR A 157 1.08 -5.65 -0.13
C THR A 157 0.40 -6.96 -0.46
N PHE A 158 -0.35 -7.54 0.50
CA PHE A 158 -1.11 -8.76 0.28
C PHE A 158 -2.17 -8.60 -0.82
N VAL A 159 -2.97 -7.52 -0.78
CA VAL A 159 -3.99 -7.26 -1.80
C VAL A 159 -3.35 -7.06 -3.18
N VAL A 160 -2.32 -6.22 -3.28
CA VAL A 160 -1.64 -5.95 -4.56
C VAL A 160 -0.96 -7.21 -5.10
N HIS A 161 -0.32 -8.01 -4.23
CA HIS A 161 0.32 -9.25 -4.65
C HIS A 161 -0.70 -10.27 -5.19
N ARG A 162 -1.85 -10.39 -4.52
CA ARG A 162 -2.93 -11.27 -4.97
C ARG A 162 -3.46 -10.86 -6.36
N GLU A 163 -3.60 -9.58 -6.63
CA GLU A 163 -4.16 -9.06 -7.89
C GLU A 163 -3.14 -9.03 -9.03
N THR A 164 -1.85 -8.84 -8.71
CA THR A 164 -0.82 -8.60 -9.75
C THR A 164 0.30 -9.65 -9.80
N GLY A 165 0.36 -10.56 -8.82
CA GLY A 165 1.47 -11.50 -8.65
C GLY A 165 2.81 -10.84 -8.24
N ARG A 166 2.82 -9.52 -8.02
CA ARG A 166 4.01 -8.70 -7.74
C ARG A 166 3.71 -7.69 -6.62
N GLY A 167 4.74 -6.95 -6.16
CA GLY A 167 4.52 -5.84 -5.22
C GLY A 167 4.98 -6.09 -3.79
N LEU A 168 5.83 -7.09 -3.53
CA LEU A 168 6.37 -7.38 -2.19
C LEU A 168 7.46 -6.37 -1.75
N ALA A 169 8.07 -5.64 -2.67
CA ALA A 169 9.18 -4.72 -2.38
C ALA A 169 8.87 -3.69 -1.28
N PRO A 170 7.70 -3.02 -1.22
CA PRO A 170 7.39 -2.09 -0.14
C PRO A 170 7.35 -2.75 1.25
N PHE A 171 6.90 -3.99 1.35
CA PHE A 171 6.87 -4.72 2.62
C PHE A 171 8.30 -4.99 3.14
N TRP A 172 9.17 -5.51 2.27
CA TRP A 172 10.56 -5.76 2.65
C TRP A 172 11.31 -4.47 2.94
N GLY A 173 11.09 -3.42 2.13
CA GLY A 173 11.68 -2.10 2.37
C GLY A 173 11.27 -1.52 3.72
N TRP A 174 9.99 -1.58 4.07
CA TRP A 174 9.50 -1.17 5.39
C TRP A 174 10.10 -2.00 6.52
N LEU A 175 10.13 -3.33 6.39
CA LEU A 175 10.64 -4.24 7.41
C LEU A 175 12.13 -3.96 7.71
N ILE A 176 12.95 -3.86 6.66
CA ILE A 176 14.38 -3.58 6.80
C ILE A 176 14.61 -2.20 7.41
N ALA A 177 13.93 -1.16 6.87
CA ALA A 177 14.08 0.19 7.38
C ALA A 177 13.64 0.31 8.86
N THR A 178 12.55 -0.37 9.24
CA THR A 178 12.11 -0.42 10.64
C THR A 178 13.12 -1.14 11.53
N ALA A 179 13.63 -2.30 11.09
CA ALA A 179 14.62 -3.06 11.87
C ALA A 179 15.91 -2.24 12.10
N VAL A 180 16.42 -1.61 11.05
CA VAL A 180 17.61 -0.72 11.17
C VAL A 180 17.28 0.49 12.05
N GLY A 181 16.12 1.11 11.87
CA GLY A 181 15.69 2.24 12.69
C GLY A 181 15.57 1.90 14.17
N LEU A 182 15.06 0.72 14.51
CA LEU A 182 15.00 0.26 15.91
C LEU A 182 16.41 0.11 16.53
N VAL A 183 17.37 -0.36 15.76
CA VAL A 183 18.77 -0.44 16.24
C VAL A 183 19.33 0.97 16.47
N VAL A 184 19.13 1.88 15.50
CA VAL A 184 19.58 3.28 15.64
C VAL A 184 18.93 3.95 16.85
N PHE A 185 17.62 3.76 17.01
CA PHE A 185 16.87 4.31 18.15
C PHE A 185 17.37 3.74 19.49
N ALA A 186 17.63 2.42 19.57
CA ALA A 186 18.15 1.79 20.76
C ALA A 186 19.52 2.33 21.16
N VAL A 187 20.42 2.52 20.19
CA VAL A 187 21.72 3.15 20.43
C VAL A 187 21.57 4.60 20.90
N TRP A 188 20.71 5.36 20.21
CA TRP A 188 20.46 6.75 20.58
C TRP A 188 19.90 6.88 22.00
N ILE A 189 18.91 6.08 22.38
CA ILE A 189 18.27 6.19 23.70
C ILE A 189 19.23 5.84 24.83
N THR A 190 20.16 4.91 24.61
CA THR A 190 21.20 4.61 25.62
C THR A 190 22.16 5.78 25.80
N LEU A 191 22.70 6.33 24.71
CA LEU A 191 23.59 7.49 24.75
C LEU A 191 22.92 8.72 25.35
N PHE A 192 21.63 8.95 24.96
CA PHE A 192 20.85 10.07 25.50
C PHE A 192 20.58 9.92 27.00
N SER A 193 20.28 8.71 27.49
CA SER A 193 20.01 8.46 28.90
C SER A 193 21.25 8.65 29.75
N ASP A 194 22.40 8.23 29.26
CA ASP A 194 23.70 8.42 29.95
C ASP A 194 24.07 9.91 30.06
N ALA A 195 23.97 10.64 28.95
CA ALA A 195 24.21 12.09 28.93
C ALA A 195 23.23 12.87 29.82
N ALA A 196 21.96 12.48 29.82
CA ALA A 196 20.93 13.10 30.65
C ALA A 196 21.22 12.82 32.16
N TRP A 197 21.66 11.62 32.49
CA TRP A 197 22.03 11.26 33.85
C TRP A 197 23.22 12.06 34.34
N GLU A 198 24.28 12.16 33.54
CA GLU A 198 25.45 12.99 33.87
C GLU A 198 25.09 14.46 34.09
N ALA A 199 24.25 15.04 33.19
CA ALA A 199 23.84 16.43 33.32
C ALA A 199 23.05 16.70 34.60
N VAL A 200 22.24 15.74 35.07
CA VAL A 200 21.46 15.88 36.33
C VAL A 200 22.37 15.70 37.59
N THR A 201 23.35 14.80 37.51
CA THR A 201 24.21 14.50 38.66
C THR A 201 25.30 15.55 38.88
N THR A 202 25.82 16.14 37.82
CA THR A 202 26.84 17.24 37.89
C THR A 202 26.24 18.60 38.26
N ALA A 203 24.93 18.80 38.08
CA ALA A 203 24.20 20.01 38.45
C ALA A 203 23.85 20.10 39.95
N ARG A 204 24.19 19.08 40.74
CA ARG A 204 24.05 19.04 42.20
C ARG A 204 25.31 19.41 42.92
#